data_06042100888a0544ffee3af0c58d23a8
#
_entry.id   06042100888a0544ffee3af0c58d23a8
#
_cell.length_a   1.000
_cell.length_b   1.000
_cell.length_c   1.000
_cell.angle_alpha   90.00
_cell.angle_beta   90.00
_cell.angle_gamma   90.00
#
_symmetry.space_group_name_H-M   'P 1'
#
loop_
_entity.id
_entity.type
_entity.pdbx_description
1 polymer ?
#
loop_
_entity_poly.entity_id
_entity_poly.type
_entity_poly.pdbx_seq_one_letter_code
_entity_poly.pdbx_strand_id
1 'polypeptide(L)'
;MRNTPLLIFIVLLLTSCTQQKETKYSIGQKSVTFVDQSRDRPLPAEIWYPTLDTLIHKEPKENPKELFKNIETVANATIPDEKFPLLVVSHGTGGNRFSLTWFIAEMVKEGYVVVSLDHYGNSTFNKIPREFVKWWERAIDVQYVLTEVLKDTEMGTKIDTTRIGGVGFSLGGYTNIALAGGYVDRTVTEDEKPEERELPAEFPDTDEIIDYENDSLIVSSYIQYRNLVKDDRIKAFFVMAPAIGFGFHSKEQTHKITAPIYIVAGKGDSVAPVGTNAKKYHELINTSKMYLFDENVGHYVFLNESTTLGKEIVPEIAVDHPSVNRKNIHDKTLQLALDFFNSSL
;
A
#
# COMPACT_ATOMS: atom_id res chain seq x y z
N MET A 1 -77.17 -7.96 -0.76
CA MET A 1 -76.03 -8.07 -1.70
C MET A 1 -74.95 -7.15 -1.20
N ARG A 2 -73.82 -7.68 -0.63
CA ARG A 2 -72.72 -6.90 -0.06
C ARG A 2 -71.59 -6.91 -1.10
N ASN A 3 -71.29 -5.77 -1.69
CA ASN A 3 -70.15 -5.59 -2.57
C ASN A 3 -68.86 -5.41 -1.73
N THR A 4 -67.95 -6.35 -1.85
CA THR A 4 -66.58 -6.25 -1.25
C THR A 4 -65.65 -5.65 -2.30
N PRO A 5 -64.92 -4.54 -2.03
CA PRO A 5 -63.97 -4.04 -2.97
C PRO A 5 -62.67 -4.89 -2.93
N LEU A 6 -62.23 -5.29 -4.10
CA LEU A 6 -60.96 -5.99 -4.34
C LEU A 6 -59.81 -4.96 -4.31
N LEU A 7 -58.99 -4.97 -3.24
CA LEU A 7 -57.79 -4.15 -3.19
C LEU A 7 -56.67 -4.86 -3.99
N ILE A 8 -56.31 -4.25 -5.14
CA ILE A 8 -55.13 -4.69 -5.93
C ILE A 8 -53.88 -4.06 -5.31
N PHE A 9 -53.05 -4.89 -4.67
CA PHE A 9 -51.70 -4.50 -4.22
C PHE A 9 -50.74 -4.52 -5.43
N ILE A 10 -50.38 -3.32 -5.93
CA ILE A 10 -49.29 -3.19 -6.91
C ILE A 10 -47.97 -3.24 -6.15
N VAL A 11 -47.25 -4.38 -6.23
CA VAL A 11 -45.89 -4.52 -5.74
C VAL A 11 -44.96 -3.89 -6.78
N LEU A 12 -44.46 -2.68 -6.51
CA LEU A 12 -43.39 -2.05 -7.26
C LEU A 12 -42.07 -2.76 -6.91
N LEU A 13 -41.67 -3.68 -7.78
CA LEU A 13 -40.30 -4.22 -7.78
C LEU A 13 -39.34 -3.11 -8.20
N LEU A 14 -38.71 -2.46 -7.23
CA LEU A 14 -37.54 -1.60 -7.45
C LEU A 14 -36.34 -2.50 -7.81
N THR A 15 -36.16 -2.77 -9.10
CA THR A 15 -34.89 -3.30 -9.61
C THR A 15 -33.85 -2.19 -9.46
N SER A 16 -33.05 -2.28 -8.41
CA SER A 16 -31.81 -1.49 -8.28
C SER A 16 -30.82 -2.00 -9.34
N CYS A 17 -30.86 -1.38 -10.50
CA CYS A 17 -29.81 -1.53 -11.49
C CYS A 17 -28.58 -0.77 -10.93
N THR A 18 -27.62 -1.47 -10.37
CA THR A 18 -26.28 -0.89 -10.12
C THR A 18 -25.71 -0.54 -11.49
N GLN A 19 -25.84 0.73 -11.88
CA GLN A 19 -25.13 1.27 -13.04
C GLN A 19 -23.64 1.12 -12.76
N GLN A 20 -23.00 0.20 -13.46
CA GLN A 20 -21.53 0.10 -13.48
C GLN A 20 -21.03 1.43 -14.08
N LYS A 21 -20.31 2.22 -13.29
CA LYS A 21 -19.71 3.49 -13.73
C LYS A 21 -18.77 3.16 -14.90
N GLU A 22 -19.08 3.63 -16.11
CA GLU A 22 -18.15 3.51 -17.23
C GLU A 22 -16.85 4.25 -16.86
N THR A 23 -15.75 3.51 -16.78
CA THR A 23 -14.43 4.10 -16.54
C THR A 23 -13.89 4.70 -17.83
N LYS A 24 -13.40 5.94 -17.76
CA LYS A 24 -12.83 6.65 -18.91
C LYS A 24 -11.57 5.95 -19.45
N TYR A 25 -10.80 5.27 -18.57
CA TYR A 25 -9.49 4.75 -18.87
C TYR A 25 -9.39 3.23 -18.69
N SER A 26 -8.64 2.60 -19.59
CA SER A 26 -7.99 1.30 -19.39
C SER A 26 -6.68 1.50 -18.62
N ILE A 27 -6.00 0.39 -18.28
CA ILE A 27 -4.76 0.41 -17.47
C ILE A 27 -3.57 0.12 -18.38
N GLY A 28 -2.75 1.12 -18.65
CA GLY A 28 -1.44 0.95 -19.25
C GLY A 28 -0.43 0.46 -18.20
N GLN A 29 0.59 -0.29 -18.62
CA GLN A 29 1.60 -0.84 -17.72
C GLN A 29 2.99 -0.80 -18.38
N LYS A 30 4.01 -0.41 -17.61
CA LYS A 30 5.41 -0.35 -18.01
C LYS A 30 6.30 -0.83 -16.86
N SER A 31 7.12 -1.85 -17.12
CA SER A 31 8.14 -2.31 -16.17
C SER A 31 9.44 -1.54 -16.36
N VAL A 32 10.10 -1.20 -15.26
CA VAL A 32 11.39 -0.50 -15.25
C VAL A 32 12.22 -0.96 -14.06
N THR A 33 13.54 -0.94 -14.19
CA THR A 33 14.45 -1.10 -13.05
C THR A 33 15.29 0.15 -12.93
N PHE A 34 15.09 0.90 -11.85
CA PHE A 34 15.97 2.01 -11.49
C PHE A 34 17.16 1.47 -10.69
N VAL A 35 18.34 2.08 -10.82
CA VAL A 35 19.53 1.64 -10.08
C VAL A 35 20.10 2.82 -9.32
N ASP A 36 19.95 2.80 -8.01
CA ASP A 36 20.61 3.78 -7.14
C ASP A 36 22.09 3.45 -7.01
N GLN A 37 22.89 4.07 -7.88
CA GLN A 37 24.35 3.87 -7.93
C GLN A 37 25.06 4.28 -6.63
N SER A 38 24.47 5.20 -5.86
CA SER A 38 25.10 5.68 -4.61
C SER A 38 25.01 4.67 -3.48
N ARG A 39 24.04 3.76 -3.52
CA ARG A 39 23.81 2.70 -2.53
C ARG A 39 23.94 1.29 -3.10
N ASP A 40 24.29 1.18 -4.41
CA ASP A 40 24.33 -0.09 -5.16
C ASP A 40 23.04 -0.92 -5.02
N ARG A 41 21.88 -0.23 -5.27
CA ARG A 41 20.55 -0.83 -5.12
C ARG A 41 19.78 -0.84 -6.44
N PRO A 42 19.59 -1.99 -7.07
CA PRO A 42 18.57 -2.14 -8.09
C PRO A 42 17.17 -2.10 -7.44
N LEU A 43 16.29 -1.25 -7.98
CA LEU A 43 14.93 -1.02 -7.53
C LEU A 43 13.97 -1.33 -8.68
N PRO A 44 13.56 -2.59 -8.89
CA PRO A 44 12.53 -2.93 -9.85
C PRO A 44 11.23 -2.22 -9.50
N ALA A 45 10.64 -1.56 -10.49
CA ALA A 45 9.40 -0.83 -10.33
C ALA A 45 8.43 -1.13 -11.47
N GLU A 46 7.16 -0.93 -11.20
CA GLU A 46 6.09 -1.04 -12.15
C GLU A 46 5.32 0.27 -12.16
N ILE A 47 5.04 0.79 -13.36
CA ILE A 47 4.27 2.02 -13.56
C ILE A 47 2.98 1.66 -14.26
N TRP A 48 1.85 1.93 -13.60
CA TRP A 48 0.52 1.82 -14.20
C TRP A 48 -0.02 3.22 -14.44
N TYR A 49 -0.68 3.39 -15.58
CA TYR A 49 -1.15 4.70 -15.99
C TYR A 49 -2.43 4.63 -16.81
N PRO A 50 -3.24 5.69 -16.79
CA PRO A 50 -4.41 5.80 -17.62
C PRO A 50 -4.07 5.71 -19.11
N THR A 51 -4.83 4.91 -19.86
CA THR A 51 -4.72 4.84 -21.32
C THR A 51 -6.09 4.75 -21.98
N LEU A 52 -6.19 5.21 -23.22
CA LEU A 52 -7.36 5.02 -24.08
C LEU A 52 -7.20 3.79 -25.00
N ASP A 53 -6.05 3.13 -24.95
CA ASP A 53 -5.82 1.88 -25.66
C ASP A 53 -6.71 0.79 -25.03
N THR A 54 -7.32 -0.02 -25.88
CA THR A 54 -8.25 -1.07 -25.41
C THR A 54 -7.56 -2.42 -25.42
N LEU A 55 -7.87 -3.23 -24.41
CA LEU A 55 -7.53 -4.64 -24.42
C LEU A 55 -8.31 -5.33 -25.55
N ILE A 56 -7.61 -6.12 -26.35
CA ILE A 56 -8.28 -7.10 -27.21
C ILE A 56 -8.79 -8.18 -26.25
N HIS A 57 -10.08 -8.15 -25.94
CA HIS A 57 -10.72 -9.03 -24.97
C HIS A 57 -10.36 -10.51 -25.22
N LYS A 58 -9.58 -11.05 -24.30
CA LYS A 58 -9.61 -12.47 -23.97
C LYS A 58 -10.26 -12.57 -22.61
N GLU A 59 -11.26 -13.44 -22.48
CA GLU A 59 -11.85 -13.78 -21.17
C GLU A 59 -10.73 -13.95 -20.13
N PRO A 60 -10.76 -13.23 -18.99
CA PRO A 60 -9.76 -13.38 -17.95
C PRO A 60 -9.83 -14.82 -17.43
N LYS A 61 -8.86 -15.64 -17.81
CA LYS A 61 -8.70 -16.96 -17.22
C LYS A 61 -7.83 -16.80 -15.99
N GLU A 62 -8.38 -17.20 -14.84
CA GLU A 62 -7.58 -17.36 -13.64
C GLU A 62 -6.34 -18.22 -14.00
N ASN A 63 -5.15 -17.65 -13.82
CA ASN A 63 -3.92 -18.40 -14.09
C ASN A 63 -3.75 -19.43 -12.95
N PRO A 64 -3.84 -20.74 -13.23
CA PRO A 64 -3.82 -21.76 -12.18
C PRO A 64 -2.46 -21.88 -11.46
N LYS A 65 -1.45 -21.11 -11.87
CA LYS A 65 -0.12 -21.06 -11.25
C LYS A 65 0.09 -19.83 -10.36
N GLU A 66 -0.87 -18.91 -10.31
CA GLU A 66 -0.76 -17.70 -9.52
C GLU A 66 -1.46 -17.85 -8.19
N LEU A 67 -0.86 -17.30 -7.12
CA LEU A 67 -1.42 -17.34 -5.76
C LEU A 67 -2.47 -16.23 -5.56
N PHE A 68 -2.33 -15.12 -6.27
CA PHE A 68 -3.22 -13.95 -6.20
C PHE A 68 -3.76 -13.59 -7.57
N LYS A 69 -4.95 -13.01 -7.60
CA LYS A 69 -5.57 -12.54 -8.84
C LYS A 69 -4.79 -11.36 -9.40
N ASN A 70 -4.54 -11.39 -10.70
CA ASN A 70 -3.93 -10.31 -11.45
C ASN A 70 -4.98 -9.38 -12.05
N ILE A 71 -4.51 -8.19 -12.42
CA ILE A 71 -5.29 -7.19 -13.16
C ILE A 71 -4.97 -7.28 -14.65
N GLU A 72 -5.94 -6.92 -15.49
CA GLU A 72 -5.73 -6.80 -16.92
C GLU A 72 -5.10 -5.45 -17.26
N THR A 73 -4.04 -5.47 -18.06
CA THR A 73 -3.27 -4.27 -18.44
C THR A 73 -2.88 -4.31 -19.91
N VAL A 74 -2.69 -3.13 -20.50
CA VAL A 74 -2.11 -2.95 -21.83
C VAL A 74 -0.63 -2.62 -21.68
N ALA A 75 0.24 -3.56 -22.04
CA ALA A 75 1.69 -3.37 -21.92
C ALA A 75 2.17 -2.26 -22.86
N ASN A 76 2.98 -1.32 -22.31
CA ASN A 76 3.53 -0.19 -23.03
C ASN A 76 2.48 0.61 -23.85
N ALA A 77 1.30 0.80 -23.25
CA ALA A 77 0.20 1.53 -23.84
C ALA A 77 0.54 3.03 -24.05
N THR A 78 -0.20 3.67 -24.94
CA THR A 78 -0.07 5.12 -25.16
C THR A 78 -0.60 5.91 -23.96
N ILE A 79 0.19 6.86 -23.46
CA ILE A 79 -0.25 7.76 -22.39
C ILE A 79 -0.97 8.95 -23.01
N PRO A 80 -2.19 9.33 -22.59
CA PRO A 80 -2.89 10.49 -23.07
C PRO A 80 -2.12 11.79 -22.83
N ASP A 81 -2.34 12.80 -23.70
CA ASP A 81 -1.67 14.09 -23.59
C ASP A 81 -2.35 15.01 -22.58
N GLU A 82 -2.40 14.54 -21.32
CA GLU A 82 -2.92 15.28 -20.18
C GLU A 82 -2.03 15.03 -18.95
N LYS A 83 -2.25 15.81 -17.88
CA LYS A 83 -1.50 15.66 -16.64
C LYS A 83 -2.30 14.92 -15.59
N PHE A 84 -1.69 13.92 -14.98
CA PHE A 84 -2.28 13.05 -13.98
C PHE A 84 -1.62 13.24 -12.62
N PRO A 85 -2.38 13.13 -11.52
CA PRO A 85 -1.79 12.96 -10.19
C PRO A 85 -1.02 11.63 -10.13
N LEU A 86 0.02 11.60 -9.28
CA LEU A 86 0.86 10.42 -9.07
C LEU A 86 0.63 9.83 -7.68
N LEU A 87 0.53 8.51 -7.59
CA LEU A 87 0.63 7.78 -6.33
C LEU A 87 1.90 6.92 -6.33
N VAL A 88 2.66 6.98 -5.24
CA VAL A 88 3.79 6.08 -4.98
C VAL A 88 3.38 5.04 -3.96
N VAL A 89 3.50 3.75 -4.32
CA VAL A 89 3.02 2.63 -3.51
C VAL A 89 4.18 1.86 -2.91
N SER A 90 4.13 1.62 -1.59
CA SER A 90 5.09 0.82 -0.84
C SER A 90 4.42 -0.42 -0.25
N HIS A 91 4.92 -1.61 -0.61
CA HIS A 91 4.41 -2.90 -0.13
C HIS A 91 4.81 -3.23 1.33
N GLY A 92 4.17 -4.22 1.93
CA GLY A 92 4.50 -4.75 3.26
C GLY A 92 5.85 -5.49 3.33
N THR A 93 6.19 -6.03 4.51
CA THR A 93 7.38 -6.87 4.71
C THR A 93 7.37 -8.02 3.71
N GLY A 94 8.51 -8.26 3.04
CA GLY A 94 8.67 -9.39 2.11
C GLY A 94 7.69 -9.44 0.93
N GLY A 95 6.83 -8.42 0.77
CA GLY A 95 5.91 -8.29 -0.36
C GLY A 95 6.61 -7.88 -1.65
N ASN A 96 5.87 -7.36 -2.61
CA ASN A 96 6.43 -6.90 -3.88
C ASN A 96 5.56 -5.82 -4.52
N ARG A 97 6.06 -5.23 -5.60
CA ARG A 97 5.38 -4.15 -6.34
C ARG A 97 3.97 -4.49 -6.86
N PHE A 98 3.60 -5.78 -6.90
CA PHE A 98 2.27 -6.24 -7.32
C PHE A 98 1.32 -6.53 -6.16
N SER A 99 1.74 -6.36 -4.89
CA SER A 99 0.95 -6.77 -3.72
C SER A 99 -0.40 -6.06 -3.58
N LEU A 100 -0.56 -4.87 -4.18
CA LEU A 100 -1.74 -4.01 -4.06
C LEU A 100 -2.38 -3.68 -5.42
N THR A 101 -2.28 -4.59 -6.41
CA THR A 101 -2.78 -4.32 -7.76
C THR A 101 -4.28 -4.08 -7.82
N TRP A 102 -5.08 -4.63 -6.90
CA TRP A 102 -6.50 -4.33 -6.78
C TRP A 102 -6.75 -2.83 -6.54
N PHE A 103 -5.98 -2.21 -5.65
CA PHE A 103 -6.06 -0.78 -5.35
C PHE A 103 -5.52 0.06 -6.51
N ILE A 104 -4.35 -0.33 -7.03
CA ILE A 104 -3.67 0.32 -8.16
C ILE A 104 -4.60 0.39 -9.38
N ALA A 105 -5.26 -0.72 -9.73
CA ALA A 105 -6.15 -0.79 -10.87
C ALA A 105 -7.27 0.25 -10.81
N GLU A 106 -7.93 0.36 -9.67
CA GLU A 106 -9.04 1.29 -9.51
C GLU A 106 -8.57 2.76 -9.49
N MET A 107 -7.43 3.05 -8.86
CA MET A 107 -6.86 4.40 -8.88
C MET A 107 -6.47 4.83 -10.29
N VAL A 108 -5.91 3.92 -11.11
CA VAL A 108 -5.58 4.22 -12.52
C VAL A 108 -6.85 4.48 -13.34
N LYS A 109 -7.91 3.71 -13.16
CA LYS A 109 -9.21 3.96 -13.81
C LYS A 109 -9.81 5.31 -13.44
N GLU A 110 -9.53 5.81 -12.23
CA GLU A 110 -9.95 7.13 -11.75
C GLU A 110 -8.97 8.25 -12.16
N GLY A 111 -7.97 7.93 -12.98
CA GLY A 111 -7.09 8.94 -13.60
C GLY A 111 -5.80 9.21 -12.85
N TYR A 112 -5.31 8.29 -12.01
CA TYR A 112 -4.01 8.41 -11.36
C TYR A 112 -2.94 7.63 -12.12
N VAL A 113 -1.74 8.17 -12.23
CA VAL A 113 -0.54 7.39 -12.48
C VAL A 113 -0.10 6.77 -11.15
N VAL A 114 0.27 5.50 -11.15
CA VAL A 114 0.70 4.80 -9.94
C VAL A 114 2.04 4.13 -10.20
N VAL A 115 3.03 4.36 -9.33
CA VAL A 115 4.29 3.64 -9.32
C VAL A 115 4.43 2.83 -8.04
N SER A 116 4.79 1.56 -8.17
CA SER A 116 5.13 0.68 -7.07
C SER A 116 6.48 0.04 -7.32
N LEU A 117 7.26 -0.18 -6.26
CA LEU A 117 8.62 -0.69 -6.35
C LEU A 117 8.82 -1.90 -5.45
N ASP A 118 9.82 -2.73 -5.79
CA ASP A 118 10.37 -3.73 -4.88
C ASP A 118 11.49 -3.07 -4.05
N HIS A 119 11.34 -3.07 -2.73
CA HIS A 119 12.39 -2.58 -1.85
C HIS A 119 13.58 -3.53 -1.84
N TYR A 120 14.77 -2.96 -1.98
CA TYR A 120 16.01 -3.73 -2.04
C TYR A 120 16.18 -4.60 -0.78
N GLY A 121 16.44 -5.88 -0.99
CA GLY A 121 16.65 -6.86 0.07
C GLY A 121 15.42 -7.18 0.94
N ASN A 122 14.30 -6.50 0.74
CA ASN A 122 13.05 -6.72 1.51
C ASN A 122 11.87 -6.89 0.56
N SER A 123 12.00 -7.77 -0.41
CA SER A 123 10.91 -8.12 -1.33
C SER A 123 10.81 -9.63 -1.55
N THR A 124 9.68 -10.10 -2.07
CA THR A 124 9.48 -11.51 -2.45
C THR A 124 10.59 -12.04 -3.36
N PHE A 125 11.13 -11.17 -4.23
CA PHE A 125 12.10 -11.55 -5.26
C PHE A 125 13.55 -11.34 -4.84
N ASN A 126 13.80 -10.59 -3.76
CA ASN A 126 15.13 -10.33 -3.21
C ASN A 126 15.03 -10.22 -1.69
N LYS A 127 15.52 -11.23 -0.98
CA LYS A 127 15.48 -11.33 0.47
C LYS A 127 16.91 -11.33 1.04
N ILE A 128 17.28 -10.24 1.70
CA ILE A 128 18.57 -10.09 2.39
C ILE A 128 18.27 -9.82 3.86
N PRO A 129 18.62 -10.75 4.79
CA PRO A 129 18.22 -10.67 6.20
C PRO A 129 18.49 -9.30 6.85
N ARG A 130 19.68 -8.74 6.65
CA ARG A 130 20.06 -7.43 7.18
C ARG A 130 19.18 -6.28 6.65
N GLU A 131 18.69 -6.36 5.41
CA GLU A 131 17.85 -5.33 4.80
C GLU A 131 16.42 -5.34 5.36
N PHE A 132 15.94 -6.50 5.87
CA PHE A 132 14.62 -6.58 6.51
C PHE A 132 14.52 -5.69 7.74
N VAL A 133 15.62 -5.30 8.35
CA VAL A 133 15.63 -4.52 9.60
C VAL A 133 16.05 -3.07 9.40
N LYS A 134 16.51 -2.68 8.22
CA LYS A 134 16.81 -1.30 7.86
C LYS A 134 15.59 -0.56 7.29
N TRP A 135 14.51 -0.52 8.06
CA TRP A 135 13.19 -0.01 7.60
C TRP A 135 13.25 1.43 7.08
N TRP A 136 14.12 2.27 7.63
CA TRP A 136 14.32 3.67 7.23
C TRP A 136 14.85 3.81 5.80
N GLU A 137 15.60 2.85 5.28
CA GLU A 137 16.12 2.89 3.92
C GLU A 137 15.03 2.73 2.86
N ARG A 138 13.88 2.15 3.20
CA ARG A 138 12.73 2.02 2.28
C ARG A 138 12.20 3.39 1.84
N ALA A 139 12.20 4.39 2.74
CA ALA A 139 11.82 5.76 2.37
C ALA A 139 12.80 6.35 1.34
N ILE A 140 14.10 6.07 1.48
CA ILE A 140 15.12 6.52 0.51
C ILE A 140 14.94 5.82 -0.85
N ASP A 141 14.56 4.53 -0.87
CA ASP A 141 14.23 3.83 -2.12
C ASP A 141 13.07 4.51 -2.86
N VAL A 142 12.00 4.87 -2.12
CA VAL A 142 10.85 5.60 -2.69
C VAL A 142 11.27 6.96 -3.24
N GLN A 143 12.05 7.74 -2.49
CA GLN A 143 12.55 9.06 -2.91
C GLN A 143 13.35 8.95 -4.21
N TYR A 144 14.20 7.92 -4.32
CA TYR A 144 15.00 7.68 -5.51
C TYR A 144 14.11 7.35 -6.71
N VAL A 145 13.22 6.37 -6.59
CA VAL A 145 12.28 5.97 -7.65
C VAL A 145 11.41 7.15 -8.08
N LEU A 146 10.85 7.91 -7.15
CA LEU A 146 10.07 9.11 -7.46
C LEU A 146 10.90 10.13 -8.25
N THR A 147 12.16 10.33 -7.88
CA THR A 147 13.05 11.24 -8.59
C THR A 147 13.28 10.80 -10.03
N GLU A 148 13.53 9.51 -10.25
CA GLU A 148 13.80 8.99 -11.60
C GLU A 148 12.52 8.97 -12.47
N VAL A 149 11.36 8.65 -11.90
CA VAL A 149 10.06 8.73 -12.61
C VAL A 149 9.76 10.16 -13.06
N LEU A 150 10.03 11.15 -12.21
CA LEU A 150 9.81 12.56 -12.57
C LEU A 150 10.81 13.10 -13.62
N LYS A 151 11.99 12.48 -13.73
CA LYS A 151 12.98 12.81 -14.78
C LYS A 151 12.72 12.10 -16.11
N ASP A 152 11.89 11.04 -16.12
CA ASP A 152 11.57 10.31 -17.34
C ASP A 152 10.97 11.27 -18.39
N THR A 153 11.50 11.25 -19.59
CA THR A 153 11.15 12.24 -20.65
C THR A 153 9.75 12.05 -21.22
N GLU A 154 9.16 10.90 -21.06
CA GLU A 154 7.80 10.59 -21.46
C GLU A 154 6.84 10.67 -20.24
N MET A 155 7.03 9.79 -19.25
CA MET A 155 6.17 9.68 -18.08
C MET A 155 6.18 10.94 -17.23
N GLY A 156 7.35 11.51 -16.94
CA GLY A 156 7.49 12.70 -16.09
C GLY A 156 6.75 13.92 -16.64
N THR A 157 6.64 14.03 -17.98
CA THR A 157 5.87 15.12 -18.62
C THR A 157 4.35 14.99 -18.42
N LYS A 158 3.86 13.78 -18.07
CA LYS A 158 2.44 13.50 -17.88
C LYS A 158 2.02 13.53 -16.39
N ILE A 159 2.97 13.78 -15.49
CA ILE A 159 2.69 13.87 -14.05
C ILE A 159 2.45 15.33 -13.64
N ASP A 160 1.39 15.54 -12.86
CA ASP A 160 1.19 16.77 -12.12
C ASP A 160 1.99 16.72 -10.80
N THR A 161 3.14 17.36 -10.80
CA THR A 161 4.08 17.35 -9.67
C THR A 161 3.54 18.06 -8.42
N THR A 162 2.42 18.77 -8.52
CA THR A 162 1.74 19.38 -7.37
C THR A 162 0.78 18.42 -6.67
N ARG A 163 0.42 17.31 -7.33
CA ARG A 163 -0.53 16.31 -6.87
C ARG A 163 0.12 14.92 -6.76
N ILE A 164 1.03 14.75 -5.80
CA ILE A 164 1.72 13.48 -5.53
C ILE A 164 1.25 12.95 -4.17
N GLY A 165 0.73 11.73 -4.14
CA GLY A 165 0.32 11.02 -2.93
C GLY A 165 1.19 9.78 -2.64
N GLY A 166 1.25 9.38 -1.38
CA GLY A 166 1.89 8.15 -0.93
C GLY A 166 0.86 7.13 -0.46
N VAL A 167 1.06 5.86 -0.78
CA VAL A 167 0.20 4.75 -0.35
C VAL A 167 1.08 3.62 0.20
N GLY A 168 0.67 3.00 1.31
CA GLY A 168 1.45 1.89 1.84
C GLY A 168 0.64 0.93 2.69
N PHE A 169 1.06 -0.34 2.65
CA PHE A 169 0.49 -1.40 3.47
C PHE A 169 1.52 -1.92 4.47
N SER A 170 1.11 -2.15 5.71
CA SER A 170 1.96 -2.77 6.74
C SER A 170 3.28 -2.00 6.92
N LEU A 171 4.43 -2.61 6.69
CA LEU A 171 5.74 -1.93 6.67
C LEU A 171 5.80 -0.80 5.63
N GLY A 172 5.07 -0.92 4.51
CA GLY A 172 4.90 0.17 3.54
C GLY A 172 4.08 1.34 4.11
N GLY A 173 3.16 1.07 5.04
CA GLY A 173 2.47 2.09 5.83
C GLY A 173 3.44 2.89 6.68
N TYR A 174 4.35 2.22 7.41
CA TYR A 174 5.46 2.90 8.10
C TYR A 174 6.34 3.68 7.12
N THR A 175 6.70 3.10 5.96
CA THR A 175 7.50 3.81 4.95
C THR A 175 6.87 5.15 4.58
N ASN A 176 5.55 5.20 4.42
CA ASN A 176 4.81 6.43 4.13
C ASN A 176 4.78 7.41 5.32
N ILE A 177 4.70 6.92 6.55
CA ILE A 177 4.83 7.76 7.76
C ILE A 177 6.23 8.36 7.84
N ALA A 178 7.27 7.61 7.48
CA ALA A 178 8.64 8.11 7.39
C ALA A 178 8.77 9.19 6.29
N LEU A 179 8.23 8.94 5.09
CA LEU A 179 8.19 9.92 4.00
C LEU A 179 7.45 11.21 4.37
N ALA A 180 6.44 11.13 5.23
CA ALA A 180 5.76 12.30 5.79
C ALA A 180 6.61 13.07 6.80
N GLY A 181 7.67 12.48 7.35
CA GLY A 181 8.59 13.09 8.31
C GLY A 181 8.63 12.44 9.69
N GLY A 182 7.98 11.28 9.86
CA GLY A 182 8.11 10.46 11.07
C GLY A 182 9.43 9.69 11.09
N TYR A 183 10.02 9.51 12.25
CA TYR A 183 11.23 8.70 12.39
C TYR A 183 11.13 7.70 13.54
N VAL A 184 11.64 6.50 13.33
CA VAL A 184 11.76 5.47 14.37
C VAL A 184 12.86 5.85 15.34
N ASP A 185 12.60 5.72 16.63
CA ASP A 185 13.63 5.73 17.65
C ASP A 185 14.05 4.28 17.94
N ARG A 186 15.34 3.99 17.77
CA ARG A 186 15.92 2.67 18.07
C ARG A 186 16.33 2.50 19.53
N THR A 187 16.36 3.60 20.31
CA THR A 187 16.63 3.55 21.75
C THR A 187 15.36 3.11 22.50
N VAL A 188 14.97 1.85 22.28
CA VAL A 188 13.87 1.23 23.02
C VAL A 188 14.35 0.99 24.46
N THR A 189 13.62 1.47 25.44
CA THR A 189 13.91 1.18 26.84
C THR A 189 13.71 -0.31 27.12
N GLU A 190 14.44 -0.88 28.10
CA GLU A 190 14.32 -2.31 28.44
C GLU A 190 12.88 -2.74 28.77
N ASP A 191 12.10 -1.84 29.38
CA ASP A 191 10.68 -2.05 29.70
C ASP A 191 9.76 -2.14 28.46
N GLU A 192 10.23 -1.69 27.30
CA GLU A 192 9.49 -1.68 26.04
C GLU A 192 10.02 -2.73 25.04
N LYS A 193 11.08 -3.49 25.39
CA LYS A 193 11.53 -4.63 24.58
C LYS A 193 10.39 -5.66 24.58
N PRO A 194 9.80 -5.96 23.42
CA PRO A 194 8.84 -7.06 23.37
C PRO A 194 9.56 -8.35 23.81
N GLU A 195 8.93 -9.06 24.73
CA GLU A 195 9.32 -10.43 24.99
C GLU A 195 9.44 -11.16 23.64
N GLU A 196 10.59 -11.78 23.38
CA GLU A 196 10.94 -12.52 22.16
C GLU A 196 10.03 -12.27 20.95
N ARG A 197 10.38 -11.26 20.13
CA ARG A 197 9.64 -11.05 18.88
C ARG A 197 9.89 -12.22 17.96
N GLU A 198 8.84 -12.97 17.68
CA GLU A 198 8.85 -13.83 16.51
C GLU A 198 9.12 -12.98 15.27
N LEU A 199 10.11 -13.40 14.47
CA LEU A 199 10.38 -12.77 13.19
C LEU A 199 9.14 -12.92 12.30
N PRO A 200 8.80 -11.91 11.48
CA PRO A 200 7.69 -12.04 10.53
C PRO A 200 7.85 -13.30 9.68
N ALA A 201 6.75 -13.96 9.33
CA ALA A 201 6.76 -15.17 8.49
C ALA A 201 7.45 -14.94 7.13
N GLU A 202 7.46 -13.70 6.66
CA GLU A 202 8.12 -13.27 5.43
C GLU A 202 9.64 -13.12 5.57
N PHE A 203 10.17 -13.13 6.81
CA PHE A 203 11.61 -13.02 7.04
C PHE A 203 12.35 -14.18 6.36
N PRO A 204 13.49 -13.93 5.72
CA PRO A 204 14.25 -15.00 5.07
C PRO A 204 14.72 -16.04 6.08
N ASP A 205 14.54 -17.31 5.73
CA ASP A 205 15.14 -18.41 6.46
C ASP A 205 16.67 -18.32 6.36
N THR A 206 17.32 -18.21 7.51
CA THR A 206 18.78 -17.98 7.58
C THR A 206 19.34 -18.43 8.92
N ASP A 207 20.54 -19.00 8.88
CA ASP A 207 21.37 -19.28 10.07
C ASP A 207 22.17 -18.02 10.52
N GLU A 208 22.08 -16.90 9.80
CA GLU A 208 22.77 -15.66 10.15
C GLU A 208 22.12 -15.03 11.39
N ILE A 209 22.86 -14.90 12.47
CA ILE A 209 22.47 -14.16 13.66
C ILE A 209 22.72 -12.67 13.39
N ILE A 210 21.64 -11.90 13.27
CA ILE A 210 21.72 -10.45 13.07
C ILE A 210 21.65 -9.76 14.42
N ASP A 211 22.74 -9.14 14.81
CA ASP A 211 22.77 -8.26 15.99
C ASP A 211 22.23 -6.88 15.61
N TYR A 212 20.92 -6.69 15.82
CA TYR A 212 20.23 -5.44 15.47
C TYR A 212 20.77 -4.20 16.18
N GLU A 213 21.34 -4.38 17.37
CA GLU A 213 21.79 -3.27 18.19
C GLU A 213 23.21 -2.84 17.82
N ASN A 214 24.09 -3.80 17.53
CA ASN A 214 25.53 -3.56 17.41
C ASN A 214 26.11 -3.82 16.00
N ASP A 215 25.33 -4.39 15.06
CA ASP A 215 25.80 -4.54 13.68
C ASP A 215 26.16 -3.16 13.11
N SER A 216 27.44 -2.97 12.79
CA SER A 216 27.96 -1.66 12.36
C SER A 216 27.32 -1.15 11.07
N LEU A 217 26.88 -2.04 10.17
CA LEU A 217 26.21 -1.66 8.92
C LEU A 217 24.77 -1.18 9.19
N ILE A 218 24.10 -1.78 10.16
CA ILE A 218 22.75 -1.34 10.58
C ILE A 218 22.85 0.01 11.30
N VAL A 219 23.76 0.12 12.28
CA VAL A 219 23.92 1.35 13.07
C VAL A 219 24.36 2.52 12.19
N SER A 220 25.35 2.33 11.31
CA SER A 220 25.83 3.39 10.42
C SER A 220 24.74 3.83 9.43
N SER A 221 23.99 2.90 8.85
CA SER A 221 22.86 3.20 7.98
C SER A 221 21.78 4.01 8.71
N TYR A 222 21.43 3.61 9.94
CA TYR A 222 20.46 4.35 10.74
C TYR A 222 20.90 5.79 11.00
N ILE A 223 22.12 6.00 11.43
CA ILE A 223 22.68 7.33 11.68
C ILE A 223 22.66 8.18 10.40
N GLN A 224 23.01 7.58 9.27
CA GLN A 224 23.07 8.26 7.99
C GLN A 224 21.70 8.68 7.48
N TYR A 225 20.70 7.80 7.55
CA TYR A 225 19.44 8.00 6.80
C TYR A 225 18.23 8.43 7.65
N ARG A 226 18.22 8.19 8.97
CA ARG A 226 17.03 8.45 9.82
C ARG A 226 16.42 9.86 9.70
N ASN A 227 17.25 10.85 9.38
CA ASN A 227 16.80 12.25 9.22
C ASN A 227 16.54 12.66 7.77
N LEU A 228 16.79 11.77 6.80
CA LEU A 228 16.65 12.02 5.37
C LEU A 228 15.38 11.40 4.77
N VAL A 229 14.55 10.77 5.59
CA VAL A 229 13.39 9.99 5.16
C VAL A 229 12.23 10.84 4.62
N LYS A 230 12.14 12.13 5.00
CA LYS A 230 11.04 13.01 4.58
C LYS A 230 11.16 13.40 3.12
N ASP A 231 10.02 13.41 2.40
CA ASP A 231 9.92 13.88 1.02
C ASP A 231 8.76 14.88 0.86
N ASP A 232 9.08 16.17 0.78
CA ASP A 232 8.09 17.25 0.68
C ASP A 232 7.35 17.30 -0.67
N ARG A 233 7.76 16.50 -1.65
CA ARG A 233 7.04 16.35 -2.92
C ARG A 233 5.72 15.62 -2.73
N ILE A 234 5.64 14.70 -1.76
CA ILE A 234 4.43 13.92 -1.46
C ILE A 234 3.52 14.73 -0.53
N LYS A 235 2.30 15.00 -0.96
CA LYS A 235 1.39 15.96 -0.31
C LYS A 235 0.36 15.33 0.63
N ALA A 236 0.05 14.05 0.44
CA ALA A 236 -0.94 13.32 1.23
C ALA A 236 -0.58 11.83 1.28
N PHE A 237 -0.92 11.15 2.38
CA PHE A 237 -0.54 9.76 2.60
C PHE A 237 -1.74 8.91 3.03
N PHE A 238 -1.99 7.80 2.33
CA PHE A 238 -3.01 6.82 2.67
C PHE A 238 -2.33 5.51 3.11
N VAL A 239 -2.50 5.12 4.37
CA VAL A 239 -1.78 3.97 4.93
C VAL A 239 -2.76 2.91 5.43
N MET A 240 -2.52 1.66 5.03
CA MET A 240 -3.31 0.49 5.36
C MET A 240 -2.56 -0.38 6.37
N ALA A 241 -3.16 -0.63 7.53
CA ALA A 241 -2.60 -1.45 8.61
C ALA A 241 -1.10 -1.17 8.89
N PRO A 242 -0.69 0.11 9.12
CA PRO A 242 0.71 0.46 9.27
C PRO A 242 1.37 -0.31 10.42
N ALA A 243 2.57 -0.86 10.17
CA ALA A 243 3.38 -1.55 11.17
C ALA A 243 4.41 -0.62 11.84
N ILE A 244 5.32 -1.18 12.67
CA ILE A 244 6.43 -0.48 13.34
C ILE A 244 5.99 0.59 14.35
N GLY A 245 4.74 0.60 14.80
CA GLY A 245 4.26 1.55 15.80
C GLY A 245 5.01 1.48 17.14
N PHE A 246 5.63 0.34 17.44
CA PHE A 246 6.47 0.16 18.62
C PHE A 246 7.70 1.08 18.65
N GLY A 247 8.23 1.50 17.50
CA GLY A 247 9.36 2.43 17.41
C GLY A 247 8.98 3.91 17.57
N PHE A 248 7.71 4.20 17.91
CA PHE A 248 7.20 5.56 18.11
C PHE A 248 6.68 5.74 19.53
N HIS A 249 7.29 6.63 20.31
CA HIS A 249 7.01 6.80 21.75
C HIS A 249 6.51 8.21 22.07
N SER A 250 6.76 9.20 21.22
CA SER A 250 6.46 10.59 21.49
C SER A 250 6.09 11.39 20.26
N LYS A 251 5.43 12.53 20.47
CA LYS A 251 5.11 13.51 19.42
C LYS A 251 6.35 14.13 18.77
N GLU A 252 7.49 14.09 19.43
CA GLU A 252 8.76 14.57 18.86
C GLU A 252 9.14 13.80 17.58
N GLN A 253 8.83 12.49 17.53
CA GLN A 253 9.12 11.66 16.37
C GLN A 253 8.22 11.97 15.16
N THR A 254 7.10 12.66 15.37
CA THR A 254 6.11 12.97 14.35
C THR A 254 5.89 14.46 14.11
N HIS A 255 6.62 15.35 14.84
CA HIS A 255 6.41 16.80 14.79
C HIS A 255 6.64 17.42 13.40
N LYS A 256 7.44 16.79 12.55
CA LYS A 256 7.71 17.21 11.17
C LYS A 256 6.60 16.83 10.19
N ILE A 257 5.64 16.03 10.62
CA ILE A 257 4.52 15.60 9.77
C ILE A 257 3.50 16.73 9.71
N THR A 258 3.41 17.38 8.57
CA THR A 258 2.46 18.46 8.27
C THR A 258 1.43 18.07 7.21
N ALA A 259 1.77 17.09 6.35
CA ALA A 259 0.89 16.56 5.33
C ALA A 259 -0.25 15.73 5.97
N PRO A 260 -1.46 15.72 5.39
CA PRO A 260 -2.55 14.89 5.85
C PRO A 260 -2.22 13.40 5.68
N ILE A 261 -2.57 12.59 6.69
CA ILE A 261 -2.45 11.13 6.67
C ILE A 261 -3.82 10.52 6.92
N TYR A 262 -4.23 9.55 6.10
CA TYR A 262 -5.41 8.73 6.35
C TYR A 262 -4.99 7.29 6.67
N ILE A 263 -5.37 6.81 7.85
CA ILE A 263 -5.02 5.48 8.36
C ILE A 263 -6.26 4.58 8.28
N VAL A 264 -6.13 3.40 7.69
CA VAL A 264 -7.16 2.37 7.76
C VAL A 264 -6.57 1.10 8.35
N ALA A 265 -7.31 0.39 9.21
CA ALA A 265 -6.89 -0.88 9.80
C ALA A 265 -8.09 -1.73 10.18
N GLY A 266 -7.90 -3.03 10.30
CA GLY A 266 -8.88 -3.95 10.85
C GLY A 266 -8.66 -4.13 12.35
N LYS A 267 -9.73 -4.14 13.15
CA LYS A 267 -9.60 -4.34 14.60
C LYS A 267 -9.14 -5.77 14.98
N GLY A 268 -9.34 -6.74 14.08
CA GLY A 268 -8.84 -8.11 14.21
C GLY A 268 -7.39 -8.32 13.75
N ASP A 269 -6.65 -7.24 13.49
CA ASP A 269 -5.25 -7.34 13.08
C ASP A 269 -4.35 -7.83 14.21
N SER A 270 -3.86 -9.05 14.08
CA SER A 270 -2.94 -9.69 15.04
C SER A 270 -1.46 -9.50 14.67
N VAL A 271 -1.16 -9.09 13.42
CA VAL A 271 0.21 -8.86 12.93
C VAL A 271 0.69 -7.46 13.29
N ALA A 272 -0.16 -6.45 13.04
CA ALA A 272 0.07 -5.07 13.46
C ALA A 272 -1.10 -4.59 14.34
N PRO A 273 -1.21 -5.06 15.60
CA PRO A 273 -2.35 -4.76 16.45
C PRO A 273 -2.66 -3.27 16.52
N VAL A 274 -3.94 -2.94 16.36
CA VAL A 274 -4.41 -1.53 16.23
C VAL A 274 -3.90 -0.66 17.38
N GLY A 275 -3.90 -1.17 18.61
CA GLY A 275 -3.52 -0.40 19.81
C GLY A 275 -2.07 0.08 19.75
N THR A 276 -1.16 -0.76 19.31
CA THR A 276 0.30 -0.48 19.25
C THR A 276 0.76 0.08 17.90
N ASN A 277 -0.13 0.14 16.90
CA ASN A 277 0.21 0.59 15.56
C ASN A 277 -0.75 1.70 15.08
N ALA A 278 -1.84 1.38 14.39
CA ALA A 278 -2.71 2.36 13.75
C ALA A 278 -3.21 3.46 14.71
N LYS A 279 -3.69 3.07 15.90
CA LYS A 279 -4.16 3.98 16.93
C LYS A 279 -3.02 4.83 17.51
N LYS A 280 -1.86 4.22 17.77
CA LYS A 280 -0.67 4.92 18.26
C LYS A 280 -0.20 5.99 17.28
N TYR A 281 -0.14 5.67 15.99
CA TYR A 281 0.16 6.66 14.95
C TYR A 281 -0.86 7.79 14.93
N HIS A 282 -2.15 7.44 15.01
CA HIS A 282 -3.21 8.45 15.04
C HIS A 282 -3.13 9.40 16.24
N GLU A 283 -2.76 8.90 17.41
CA GLU A 283 -2.57 9.71 18.63
C GLU A 283 -1.34 10.64 18.57
N LEU A 284 -0.30 10.22 17.85
CA LEU A 284 0.94 10.96 17.72
C LEU A 284 0.94 11.96 16.56
N ILE A 285 0.15 11.73 15.51
CA ILE A 285 0.14 12.53 14.28
C ILE A 285 -1.09 13.43 14.24
N ASN A 286 -0.90 14.73 14.44
CA ASN A 286 -1.99 15.71 14.54
C ASN A 286 -2.82 15.85 13.24
N THR A 287 -2.23 15.56 12.07
CA THR A 287 -2.87 15.69 10.74
C THR A 287 -3.54 14.40 10.29
N SER A 288 -3.59 13.39 11.15
CA SER A 288 -4.13 12.08 10.77
C SER A 288 -5.64 11.98 10.95
N LYS A 289 -6.26 11.22 10.04
CA LYS A 289 -7.61 10.65 10.18
C LYS A 289 -7.49 9.13 10.24
N MET A 290 -8.42 8.48 10.91
CA MET A 290 -8.41 7.01 11.04
C MET A 290 -9.80 6.42 10.81
N TYR A 291 -9.85 5.30 10.11
CA TYR A 291 -11.02 4.44 9.98
C TYR A 291 -10.66 3.01 10.39
N LEU A 292 -11.45 2.41 11.26
CA LEU A 292 -11.27 1.04 11.71
C LEU A 292 -12.39 0.15 11.19
N PHE A 293 -12.02 -0.91 10.50
CA PHE A 293 -12.93 -2.01 10.16
C PHE A 293 -13.25 -2.86 11.38
N ASP A 294 -14.25 -3.75 11.24
CA ASP A 294 -14.77 -4.57 12.34
C ASP A 294 -13.76 -5.55 12.94
N GLU A 295 -14.16 -6.17 14.08
CA GLU A 295 -13.32 -7.01 14.93
C GLU A 295 -12.73 -8.26 14.24
N ASN A 296 -13.35 -8.73 13.15
CA ASN A 296 -12.89 -9.92 12.42
C ASN A 296 -12.00 -9.57 11.19
N VAL A 297 -11.80 -8.29 10.91
CA VAL A 297 -10.98 -7.85 9.78
C VAL A 297 -9.52 -7.87 10.18
N GLY A 298 -8.76 -8.81 9.60
CA GLY A 298 -7.34 -9.05 9.89
C GLY A 298 -6.40 -8.21 9.03
N HIS A 299 -5.09 -8.46 9.22
CA HIS A 299 -4.00 -7.72 8.58
C HIS A 299 -4.01 -7.85 7.05
N TYR A 300 -4.03 -9.08 6.56
CA TYR A 300 -3.79 -9.42 5.16
C TYR A 300 -4.99 -9.18 4.24
N VAL A 301 -6.12 -8.69 4.79
CA VAL A 301 -7.31 -8.33 3.99
C VAL A 301 -7.00 -7.27 2.92
N PHE A 302 -5.97 -6.44 3.13
CA PHE A 302 -5.55 -5.39 2.21
C PHE A 302 -4.67 -5.88 1.05
N LEU A 303 -4.22 -7.14 1.06
CA LEU A 303 -3.55 -7.76 -0.08
C LEU A 303 -4.55 -8.12 -1.19
N ASN A 304 -4.06 -8.41 -2.38
CA ASN A 304 -4.88 -8.85 -3.49
C ASN A 304 -5.81 -10.02 -3.11
N GLU A 305 -6.92 -10.16 -3.83
CA GLU A 305 -7.74 -11.36 -3.72
C GLU A 305 -6.93 -12.58 -4.15
N SER A 306 -7.02 -13.66 -3.40
CA SER A 306 -6.32 -14.91 -3.68
C SER A 306 -7.08 -15.77 -4.70
N THR A 307 -6.33 -16.57 -5.45
CA THR A 307 -6.84 -17.66 -6.26
C THR A 307 -7.15 -18.89 -5.39
N THR A 308 -7.72 -19.93 -6.00
CA THR A 308 -7.90 -21.23 -5.31
C THR A 308 -6.54 -21.77 -4.84
N LEU A 309 -5.52 -21.74 -5.70
CA LEU A 309 -4.16 -22.15 -5.35
C LEU A 309 -3.58 -21.32 -4.19
N GLY A 310 -3.79 -20.01 -4.19
CA GLY A 310 -3.32 -19.15 -3.10
C GLY A 310 -3.91 -19.54 -1.75
N LYS A 311 -5.20 -19.89 -1.70
CA LYS A 311 -5.86 -20.37 -0.47
C LYS A 311 -5.33 -21.70 0.04
N GLU A 312 -4.81 -22.54 -0.85
CA GLU A 312 -4.22 -23.84 -0.51
C GLU A 312 -2.76 -23.72 -0.05
N ILE A 313 -1.96 -22.84 -0.68
CA ILE A 313 -0.51 -22.77 -0.48
C ILE A 313 -0.14 -21.77 0.65
N VAL A 314 -0.87 -20.66 0.76
CA VAL A 314 -0.58 -19.57 1.72
C VAL A 314 -1.87 -19.14 2.46
N PRO A 315 -2.58 -20.09 3.13
CA PRO A 315 -3.88 -19.80 3.73
C PRO A 315 -3.84 -18.67 4.76
N GLU A 316 -2.74 -18.47 5.47
CA GLU A 316 -2.55 -17.44 6.50
C GLU A 316 -2.67 -16.01 5.97
N ILE A 317 -2.33 -15.79 4.68
CA ILE A 317 -2.44 -14.48 4.03
C ILE A 317 -3.57 -14.40 3.00
N ALA A 318 -4.07 -15.56 2.57
CA ALA A 318 -5.04 -15.69 1.48
C ALA A 318 -6.48 -15.87 1.95
N VAL A 319 -6.70 -16.34 3.20
CA VAL A 319 -8.01 -16.67 3.73
C VAL A 319 -8.37 -15.71 4.86
N ASP A 320 -9.48 -15.01 4.70
CA ASP A 320 -10.01 -14.13 5.72
C ASP A 320 -10.96 -14.89 6.68
N HIS A 321 -11.30 -14.27 7.81
CA HIS A 321 -12.34 -14.78 8.70
C HIS A 321 -13.66 -15.00 7.92
N PRO A 322 -14.44 -16.06 8.17
CA PRO A 322 -15.64 -16.40 7.38
C PRO A 322 -16.71 -15.30 7.30
N SER A 323 -16.75 -14.37 8.25
CA SER A 323 -17.67 -13.23 8.24
C SER A 323 -17.15 -12.04 7.41
N VAL A 324 -15.91 -12.10 6.91
CA VAL A 324 -15.25 -11.00 6.17
C VAL A 324 -15.31 -11.28 4.67
N ASN A 325 -15.79 -10.31 3.92
CA ASN A 325 -15.70 -10.31 2.46
C ASN A 325 -14.59 -9.33 2.06
N ARG A 326 -13.44 -9.85 1.60
CA ARG A 326 -12.27 -9.05 1.20
C ARG A 326 -12.62 -7.97 0.19
N LYS A 327 -13.43 -8.31 -0.82
CA LYS A 327 -13.86 -7.34 -1.83
C LYS A 327 -14.64 -6.16 -1.23
N ASN A 328 -15.53 -6.39 -0.28
CA ASN A 328 -16.26 -5.31 0.37
C ASN A 328 -15.32 -4.40 1.18
N ILE A 329 -14.27 -4.97 1.81
CA ILE A 329 -13.24 -4.19 2.49
C ILE A 329 -12.44 -3.38 1.48
N HIS A 330 -12.06 -3.97 0.34
CA HIS A 330 -11.39 -3.29 -0.76
C HIS A 330 -12.23 -2.12 -1.29
N ASP A 331 -13.50 -2.35 -1.60
CA ASP A 331 -14.41 -1.32 -2.12
C ASP A 331 -14.55 -0.14 -1.13
N LYS A 332 -14.68 -0.44 0.18
CA LYS A 332 -14.73 0.61 1.21
C LYS A 332 -13.41 1.35 1.36
N THR A 333 -12.29 0.64 1.31
CA THR A 333 -10.94 1.23 1.40
C THR A 333 -10.68 2.16 0.22
N LEU A 334 -11.05 1.72 -1.00
CA LEU A 334 -10.96 2.53 -2.21
C LEU A 334 -11.78 3.81 -2.12
N GLN A 335 -13.05 3.70 -1.67
CA GLN A 335 -13.91 4.88 -1.48
C GLN A 335 -13.26 5.90 -0.53
N LEU A 336 -12.73 5.42 0.61
CA LEU A 336 -12.03 6.28 1.58
C LEU A 336 -10.79 6.94 0.98
N ALA A 337 -10.02 6.20 0.18
CA ALA A 337 -8.82 6.70 -0.48
C ALA A 337 -9.14 7.76 -1.55
N LEU A 338 -10.15 7.51 -2.38
CA LEU A 338 -10.60 8.47 -3.40
C LEU A 338 -11.11 9.77 -2.77
N ASP A 339 -11.98 9.68 -1.75
CA ASP A 339 -12.49 10.85 -1.04
C ASP A 339 -11.34 11.64 -0.39
N PHE A 340 -10.36 10.94 0.17
CA PHE A 340 -9.20 11.54 0.79
C PHE A 340 -8.29 12.23 -0.23
N PHE A 341 -7.87 11.56 -1.28
CA PHE A 341 -6.94 12.13 -2.26
C PHE A 341 -7.60 13.25 -3.08
N ASN A 342 -8.87 13.12 -3.45
CA ASN A 342 -9.61 14.19 -4.15
C ASN A 342 -9.73 15.47 -3.30
N SER A 343 -9.66 15.37 -1.98
CA SER A 343 -9.71 16.53 -1.07
C SER A 343 -8.34 17.06 -0.64
N SER A 344 -7.27 16.28 -0.89
CA SER A 344 -5.93 16.56 -0.35
C SER A 344 -4.87 16.81 -1.42
N LEU A 345 -5.10 16.40 -2.66
CA LEU A 345 -4.28 16.61 -3.85
C LEU A 345 -5.00 17.51 -4.86
#